data_90a928fbabc90f3397f1c58102d121d1
#
_entry.id   90a928fbabc90f3397f1c58102d121d1
#
_cell.length_a   1.000
_cell.length_b   1.000
_cell.length_c   1.000
_cell.angle_alpha   90.00
_cell.angle_beta   90.00
_cell.angle_gamma   90.00
#
_symmetry.space_group_name_H-M   'P 1'
#
loop_
_entity.id
_entity.type
_entity.pdbx_description
1 polymer ?
#
loop_
_entity_poly.entity_id
_entity_poly.type
_entity_poly.pdbx_seq_one_letter_code
_entity_poly.pdbx_strand_id
1 'polypeptide(L)'
;MTTSASRQARSARNALAEALGLGEPYPLRDLPVTAEPAVVAFGGAAAVGIGDSELTTAYRLLDQDGGPLAGGAEPEETGTGANLLIDTPAIKEDIRFTVRATRPSGRTAMLFETCEIKVGLDDSLGVAIVPPGPVPAVIDHGASIELEVTASQEGVTYRLVARPAGDQAAADDPGAIASDIVLSQDGAGTGGALRLTSIGLGDDVLVRVRAVKVFGGTKPTQTILLKAGAAIFVRPDSTLGVTAKPSIVDHGAKSAIQVDKAAKGVTYALHAKAIADLEFSRLDPPDPATLAVDTPDGPVHVLVPPDPAAWEEPPGFQPVGDALAGADGPLSLPVPALTADTMILVEARKQHGSGAGQFASAERLDQAAAVLVRPNPKPPLKLAASVVDGKLSAVRVLSGQPGVFYALTAGQTLGELYLHQQDPDNASLNKGIGAIAVSVDLVVAEGSPPAANSASPPPLPVLDLDPIALPADISIQARRAMTGLKSDLGKVPVAAMPTAEVQPAAVPAGKSATVTIAQPVSGELYAISVDGRLVADPVKGGNAALSLDTGKLNPGMRVELWARSAKTDKDPVQVERVTPLGLAIG
;
A
#
# COMPACT_ATOMS: atom_id res chain seq x y z
N MET A 1 -41.22 61.20 4.65
CA MET A 1 -41.81 61.51 3.33
C MET A 1 -42.21 62.98 3.35
N THR A 2 -41.44 63.88 2.75
CA THR A 2 -41.82 65.26 2.48
C THR A 2 -42.72 65.24 1.28
N THR A 3 -43.92 65.79 1.43
CA THR A 3 -44.95 65.78 0.35
C THR A 3 -44.48 66.64 -0.84
N SER A 4 -44.85 66.30 -2.07
CA SER A 4 -44.58 67.05 -3.32
C SER A 4 -44.89 68.56 -3.17
N ALA A 5 -45.90 68.89 -2.40
CA ALA A 5 -46.28 70.30 -2.12
C ALA A 5 -45.18 71.04 -1.32
N SER A 6 -44.49 70.44 -0.40
CA SER A 6 -43.39 71.08 0.37
C SER A 6 -42.15 71.35 -0.49
N ARG A 7 -41.90 70.52 -1.49
CA ARG A 7 -40.77 70.66 -2.43
C ARG A 7 -41.06 71.78 -3.43
N GLN A 8 -42.30 71.86 -4.00
CA GLN A 8 -42.70 72.92 -4.86
C GLN A 8 -42.63 74.28 -4.16
N ALA A 9 -43.03 74.38 -2.89
CA ALA A 9 -42.94 75.60 -2.11
C ALA A 9 -41.46 76.05 -1.89
N ARG A 10 -40.53 75.12 -1.71
CA ARG A 10 -39.07 75.41 -1.59
C ARG A 10 -38.50 75.86 -2.94
N SER A 11 -38.82 75.18 -4.03
CA SER A 11 -38.41 75.59 -5.38
C SER A 11 -38.91 77.02 -5.74
N ALA A 12 -40.16 77.31 -5.44
CA ALA A 12 -40.72 78.65 -5.62
C ALA A 12 -40.04 79.74 -4.77
N ARG A 13 -39.66 79.38 -3.54
CA ARG A 13 -38.88 80.23 -2.63
C ARG A 13 -37.47 80.52 -3.16
N ASN A 14 -36.80 79.52 -3.73
CA ASN A 14 -35.49 79.69 -4.34
C ASN A 14 -35.55 80.56 -5.59
N ALA A 15 -36.56 80.39 -6.47
CA ALA A 15 -36.81 81.22 -7.64
C ALA A 15 -37.09 82.67 -7.25
N LEU A 16 -37.84 82.91 -6.16
CA LEU A 16 -38.12 84.23 -5.65
C LEU A 16 -36.89 84.93 -5.07
N ALA A 17 -36.05 84.21 -4.36
CA ALA A 17 -34.79 84.74 -3.83
C ALA A 17 -33.78 85.14 -4.92
N GLU A 18 -33.78 84.40 -6.03
CA GLU A 18 -33.03 84.72 -7.24
C GLU A 18 -33.56 85.99 -7.93
N ALA A 19 -34.88 86.05 -8.10
CA ALA A 19 -35.53 87.18 -8.69
C ALA A 19 -35.37 88.46 -7.89
N LEU A 20 -35.22 88.38 -6.57
CA LEU A 20 -34.94 89.49 -5.65
C LEU A 20 -33.47 89.89 -5.51
N GLY A 21 -32.54 89.23 -6.26
CA GLY A 21 -31.09 89.49 -6.20
C GLY A 21 -30.40 89.12 -4.88
N LEU A 22 -31.04 88.22 -4.09
CA LEU A 22 -30.48 87.72 -2.81
C LEU A 22 -29.35 86.73 -3.03
N GLY A 23 -28.90 86.60 -4.28
CA GLY A 23 -27.90 85.59 -4.73
C GLY A 23 -28.52 84.25 -4.99
N GLU A 24 -27.91 83.44 -5.88
CA GLU A 24 -28.40 82.10 -6.23
C GLU A 24 -28.45 81.20 -4.98
N PRO A 25 -29.58 80.56 -4.71
CA PRO A 25 -29.68 79.68 -3.54
C PRO A 25 -28.80 78.41 -3.71
N TYR A 26 -28.50 77.70 -2.60
CA TYR A 26 -27.89 76.39 -2.67
C TYR A 26 -28.83 75.40 -3.34
N PRO A 27 -28.26 74.29 -3.98
CA PRO A 27 -29.06 73.20 -4.53
C PRO A 27 -30.00 72.59 -3.47
N LEU A 28 -31.17 72.09 -3.89
CA LEU A 28 -32.04 71.28 -3.02
C LEU A 28 -31.33 69.99 -2.59
N ARG A 29 -31.44 69.66 -1.31
CA ARG A 29 -30.74 68.50 -0.71
C ARG A 29 -31.67 67.35 -0.42
N ASP A 30 -32.99 67.55 -0.47
CA ASP A 30 -33.99 66.53 -0.09
C ASP A 30 -34.64 65.86 -1.32
N LEU A 31 -33.94 65.82 -2.44
CA LEU A 31 -34.41 65.14 -3.64
C LEU A 31 -34.26 63.61 -3.46
N PRO A 32 -35.26 62.81 -3.93
CA PRO A 32 -35.18 61.35 -3.84
C PRO A 32 -34.06 60.82 -4.73
N VAL A 33 -33.30 59.87 -4.19
CA VAL A 33 -32.25 59.16 -4.91
C VAL A 33 -32.57 57.66 -4.93
N THR A 34 -32.64 57.07 -6.12
CA THR A 34 -33.02 55.67 -6.33
C THR A 34 -32.00 54.96 -7.21
N ALA A 35 -31.91 53.65 -7.10
CA ALA A 35 -31.08 52.82 -7.97
C ALA A 35 -31.95 51.91 -8.85
N GLU A 36 -31.65 51.87 -10.17
CA GLU A 36 -32.39 51.08 -11.16
C GLU A 36 -31.42 50.34 -12.11
N PRO A 37 -31.28 49.02 -12.04
CA PRO A 37 -31.78 48.14 -10.97
C PRO A 37 -30.97 48.27 -9.68
N ALA A 38 -31.58 47.93 -8.55
CA ALA A 38 -30.89 47.93 -7.26
C ALA A 38 -29.96 46.71 -7.04
N VAL A 39 -29.94 45.75 -7.95
CA VAL A 39 -29.00 44.61 -8.02
C VAL A 39 -28.58 44.46 -9.47
N VAL A 40 -27.27 44.45 -9.71
CA VAL A 40 -26.66 44.22 -11.02
C VAL A 40 -25.85 42.94 -11.05
N ALA A 41 -25.63 42.36 -12.24
CA ALA A 41 -24.64 41.32 -12.41
C ALA A 41 -23.25 41.88 -12.14
N PHE A 42 -22.29 41.03 -11.81
CA PHE A 42 -20.88 41.43 -11.65
C PHE A 42 -20.36 42.12 -12.92
N GLY A 43 -19.81 43.32 -12.77
CA GLY A 43 -19.36 44.13 -13.90
C GLY A 43 -20.50 44.78 -14.71
N GLY A 44 -21.74 44.65 -14.28
CA GLY A 44 -22.89 45.33 -14.88
C GLY A 44 -22.97 46.82 -14.49
N ALA A 45 -23.76 47.59 -15.22
CA ALA A 45 -24.07 48.97 -14.91
C ALA A 45 -25.51 49.13 -14.44
N ALA A 46 -25.81 50.22 -13.77
CA ALA A 46 -27.13 50.63 -13.34
C ALA A 46 -27.31 52.14 -13.63
N ALA A 47 -28.52 52.67 -13.41
CA ALA A 47 -28.74 54.07 -13.38
C ALA A 47 -29.12 54.55 -11.98
N VAL A 48 -28.60 55.68 -11.56
CA VAL A 48 -29.03 56.39 -10.34
C VAL A 48 -30.05 57.43 -10.73
N GLY A 49 -31.27 57.25 -10.24
CA GLY A 49 -32.38 58.18 -10.46
C GLY A 49 -32.41 59.30 -9.42
N ILE A 50 -32.53 60.51 -9.86
CA ILE A 50 -32.78 61.71 -9.01
C ILE A 50 -34.13 62.21 -9.33
N GLY A 51 -35.07 62.16 -8.39
CA GLY A 51 -36.42 62.63 -8.55
C GLY A 51 -36.48 64.16 -8.47
N ASP A 52 -37.31 64.77 -9.32
CA ASP A 52 -37.59 66.24 -9.34
C ASP A 52 -36.27 67.05 -9.41
N SER A 53 -35.30 66.64 -10.26
CA SER A 53 -34.04 67.34 -10.45
C SER A 53 -34.21 68.80 -10.80
N GLU A 54 -33.41 69.71 -10.23
CA GLU A 54 -33.47 71.12 -10.52
C GLU A 54 -32.87 71.40 -11.90
N LEU A 55 -33.60 72.22 -12.69
CA LEU A 55 -33.16 72.63 -14.04
C LEU A 55 -31.77 73.29 -13.96
N THR A 56 -30.89 73.04 -14.90
CA THR A 56 -29.54 73.59 -15.04
C THR A 56 -28.55 73.24 -13.90
N THR A 57 -28.96 72.46 -12.87
CA THR A 57 -28.08 71.99 -11.78
C THR A 57 -27.38 70.72 -12.24
N ALA A 58 -26.08 70.68 -12.16
CA ALA A 58 -25.29 69.47 -12.44
C ALA A 58 -25.36 68.54 -11.24
N TYR A 59 -25.64 67.26 -11.48
CA TYR A 59 -25.67 66.21 -10.47
C TYR A 59 -24.57 65.17 -10.77
N ARG A 60 -23.66 65.02 -9.81
CA ARG A 60 -22.50 64.11 -9.94
C ARG A 60 -22.62 62.97 -8.96
N LEU A 61 -22.39 61.74 -9.45
CA LEU A 61 -22.31 60.56 -8.62
C LEU A 61 -20.93 60.45 -7.96
N LEU A 62 -20.91 60.15 -6.68
CA LEU A 62 -19.73 59.99 -5.84
C LEU A 62 -19.89 58.71 -5.00
N ASP A 63 -18.81 58.23 -4.48
CA ASP A 63 -18.80 57.10 -3.52
C ASP A 63 -19.43 57.52 -2.17
N GLN A 64 -19.50 56.57 -1.25
CA GLN A 64 -20.07 56.80 0.09
C GLN A 64 -19.33 57.87 0.89
N ASP A 65 -18.05 58.09 0.61
CA ASP A 65 -17.19 59.06 1.30
C ASP A 65 -17.16 60.44 0.59
N GLY A 66 -17.89 60.56 -0.51
CA GLY A 66 -17.99 61.78 -1.32
C GLY A 66 -16.80 61.97 -2.27
N GLY A 67 -16.03 60.92 -2.51
CA GLY A 67 -14.93 60.85 -3.48
C GLY A 67 -15.38 60.39 -4.87
N PRO A 68 -14.47 60.41 -5.87
CA PRO A 68 -14.75 59.86 -7.20
C PRO A 68 -14.94 58.34 -7.10
N LEU A 69 -15.74 57.77 -8.01
CA LEU A 69 -15.96 56.34 -8.10
C LEU A 69 -14.67 55.61 -8.50
N ALA A 70 -14.66 54.29 -8.34
CA ALA A 70 -13.52 53.44 -8.71
C ALA A 70 -13.07 53.75 -10.16
N GLY A 71 -11.73 53.87 -10.35
CA GLY A 71 -11.13 54.30 -11.61
C GLY A 71 -11.15 55.79 -11.88
N GLY A 72 -11.54 56.62 -10.89
CA GLY A 72 -11.58 58.08 -11.03
C GLY A 72 -12.78 58.60 -11.84
N ALA A 73 -13.79 57.74 -12.06
CA ALA A 73 -15.00 58.15 -12.77
C ALA A 73 -15.88 59.06 -11.91
N GLU A 74 -16.36 60.11 -12.49
CA GLU A 74 -17.30 61.07 -11.88
C GLU A 74 -18.49 61.30 -12.83
N PRO A 75 -19.42 60.33 -13.00
CA PRO A 75 -20.58 60.51 -13.87
C PRO A 75 -21.40 61.71 -13.42
N GLU A 76 -21.71 62.57 -14.37
CA GLU A 76 -22.41 63.81 -14.12
C GLU A 76 -23.44 64.06 -15.20
N GLU A 77 -24.66 64.49 -14.82
CA GLU A 77 -25.72 64.88 -15.71
C GLU A 77 -26.41 66.17 -15.24
N THR A 78 -26.94 66.92 -16.19
CA THR A 78 -27.61 68.17 -15.87
C THR A 78 -29.11 67.96 -15.64
N GLY A 79 -29.64 68.48 -14.55
CA GLY A 79 -31.02 68.35 -14.16
C GLY A 79 -31.95 68.97 -15.19
N THR A 80 -33.08 68.32 -15.43
CA THR A 80 -34.07 68.62 -16.47
C THR A 80 -35.33 69.25 -15.94
N GLY A 81 -35.45 69.43 -14.65
CA GLY A 81 -36.71 69.85 -14.00
C GLY A 81 -37.66 68.67 -13.74
N ALA A 82 -37.24 67.45 -14.05
CA ALA A 82 -38.00 66.23 -13.90
C ALA A 82 -37.04 65.11 -13.35
N ASN A 83 -37.46 63.85 -13.40
CA ASN A 83 -36.61 62.75 -13.03
C ASN A 83 -35.41 62.70 -13.96
N LEU A 84 -34.22 62.59 -13.37
CA LEU A 84 -32.92 62.47 -14.03
C LEU A 84 -32.34 61.08 -13.78
N LEU A 85 -31.77 60.45 -14.80
CA LEU A 85 -31.00 59.18 -14.69
C LEU A 85 -29.56 59.48 -15.00
N ILE A 86 -28.67 59.02 -14.14
CA ILE A 86 -27.20 59.05 -14.32
C ILE A 86 -26.70 57.65 -14.39
N ASP A 87 -26.11 57.24 -15.53
CA ASP A 87 -25.56 55.92 -15.73
C ASP A 87 -24.27 55.73 -14.90
N THR A 88 -24.15 54.59 -14.25
CA THR A 88 -22.95 54.24 -13.51
C THR A 88 -21.94 53.56 -14.44
N PRO A 89 -20.63 53.61 -14.12
CA PRO A 89 -19.67 52.70 -14.71
C PRO A 89 -20.00 51.26 -14.31
N ALA A 90 -19.25 50.28 -14.88
CA ALA A 90 -19.32 48.88 -14.49
C ALA A 90 -19.01 48.70 -12.99
N ILE A 91 -19.92 48.07 -12.26
CA ILE A 91 -19.88 47.94 -10.81
C ILE A 91 -19.43 46.52 -10.48
N LYS A 92 -18.37 46.40 -9.69
CA LYS A 92 -17.75 45.11 -9.27
C LYS A 92 -17.91 44.81 -7.79
N GLU A 93 -18.31 45.81 -7.01
CA GLU A 93 -18.50 45.74 -5.56
C GLU A 93 -19.80 46.38 -5.15
N ASP A 94 -20.37 45.98 -4.01
CA ASP A 94 -21.50 46.64 -3.44
C ASP A 94 -21.13 48.11 -3.18
N ILE A 95 -21.88 49.02 -3.70
CA ILE A 95 -21.57 50.45 -3.61
C ILE A 95 -22.76 51.25 -3.13
N ARG A 96 -22.54 52.20 -2.26
CA ARG A 96 -23.48 53.24 -1.89
C ARG A 96 -23.07 54.52 -2.58
N PHE A 97 -24.00 55.06 -3.37
CA PHE A 97 -23.81 56.31 -4.06
C PHE A 97 -24.32 57.49 -3.24
N THR A 98 -23.51 58.54 -3.19
CA THR A 98 -23.88 59.88 -2.78
C THR A 98 -23.96 60.79 -4.01
N VAL A 99 -24.72 61.86 -3.95
CA VAL A 99 -24.90 62.77 -5.08
C VAL A 99 -24.54 64.19 -4.68
N ARG A 100 -23.63 64.81 -5.44
CA ARG A 100 -23.33 66.24 -5.32
C ARG A 100 -24.05 67.04 -6.39
N ALA A 101 -24.87 67.94 -5.96
CA ALA A 101 -25.55 68.92 -6.84
C ALA A 101 -24.69 70.18 -6.89
N THR A 102 -24.48 70.72 -8.10
CA THR A 102 -23.73 71.98 -8.37
C THR A 102 -24.50 72.87 -9.26
N ARG A 103 -24.77 74.09 -8.80
CA ARG A 103 -25.44 75.12 -9.63
C ARG A 103 -24.45 75.81 -10.58
N PRO A 104 -24.92 76.49 -11.65
CA PRO A 104 -24.08 77.26 -12.56
C PRO A 104 -23.17 78.32 -11.85
N SER A 105 -23.63 78.84 -10.72
CA SER A 105 -22.86 79.82 -9.88
C SER A 105 -21.68 79.14 -9.14
N GLY A 106 -21.52 77.80 -9.19
CA GLY A 106 -20.52 77.05 -8.45
C GLY A 106 -20.93 76.67 -7.02
N ARG A 107 -22.16 77.05 -6.56
CA ARG A 107 -22.67 76.62 -5.25
C ARG A 107 -22.98 75.14 -5.28
N THR A 108 -22.46 74.38 -4.31
CA THR A 108 -22.59 72.92 -4.20
C THR A 108 -23.32 72.47 -2.94
N ALA A 109 -24.00 71.32 -3.01
CA ALA A 109 -24.63 70.65 -1.89
C ALA A 109 -24.66 69.16 -2.12
N MET A 110 -24.43 68.37 -1.05
CA MET A 110 -24.67 66.93 -1.05
C MET A 110 -26.14 66.67 -0.80
N LEU A 111 -26.76 65.76 -1.57
CA LEU A 111 -28.11 65.27 -1.30
C LEU A 111 -28.14 64.49 0.01
N PHE A 112 -29.27 64.53 0.74
CA PHE A 112 -29.43 63.80 1.99
C PHE A 112 -29.70 62.30 1.75
N GLU A 113 -30.38 61.96 0.67
CA GLU A 113 -30.68 60.61 0.31
C GLU A 113 -29.54 60.00 -0.49
N THR A 114 -29.31 58.74 -0.25
CA THR A 114 -28.31 57.91 -0.91
C THR A 114 -28.97 56.66 -1.44
N CYS A 115 -28.43 56.04 -2.46
CA CYS A 115 -28.89 54.73 -2.91
C CYS A 115 -27.75 53.69 -2.84
N GLU A 116 -28.13 52.44 -2.71
CA GLU A 116 -27.19 51.34 -2.67
C GLU A 116 -27.49 50.40 -3.85
N ILE A 117 -26.44 50.03 -4.58
CA ILE A 117 -26.48 49.01 -5.62
C ILE A 117 -25.70 47.80 -5.14
N LYS A 118 -26.35 46.65 -5.16
CA LYS A 118 -25.75 45.36 -4.84
C LYS A 118 -25.26 44.68 -6.12
N VAL A 119 -24.12 44.03 -6.03
CA VAL A 119 -23.49 43.32 -7.15
C VAL A 119 -23.68 41.82 -6.98
N GLY A 120 -24.02 41.14 -8.06
CA GLY A 120 -24.12 39.68 -8.11
C GLY A 120 -22.79 38.98 -7.99
N LEU A 121 -22.84 37.67 -8.00
CA LEU A 121 -21.66 36.82 -7.89
C LEU A 121 -20.89 36.79 -9.22
N ASP A 122 -19.56 36.80 -9.12
CA ASP A 122 -18.63 36.55 -10.22
C ASP A 122 -18.32 35.05 -10.30
N ASP A 123 -18.71 34.40 -11.39
CA ASP A 123 -18.46 32.97 -11.65
C ASP A 123 -17.10 32.73 -12.32
N SER A 124 -16.39 33.77 -12.72
CA SER A 124 -15.12 33.70 -13.45
C SER A 124 -13.88 33.77 -12.57
N LEU A 125 -14.05 33.79 -11.24
CA LEU A 125 -12.94 33.86 -10.30
C LEU A 125 -12.01 32.64 -10.47
N GLY A 126 -10.69 32.91 -10.44
CA GLY A 126 -9.68 31.86 -10.53
C GLY A 126 -9.65 30.98 -9.28
N VAL A 127 -9.46 29.68 -9.50
CA VAL A 127 -9.29 28.68 -8.44
C VAL A 127 -8.02 27.90 -8.71
N ALA A 128 -7.15 27.79 -7.73
CA ALA A 128 -5.87 27.09 -7.83
C ALA A 128 -5.64 26.14 -6.64
N ILE A 129 -4.97 25.01 -6.88
CA ILE A 129 -4.51 24.09 -5.81
C ILE A 129 -3.28 24.71 -5.14
N VAL A 130 -3.21 24.63 -3.81
CA VAL A 130 -2.09 25.15 -3.00
C VAL A 130 -1.51 24.04 -2.13
N PRO A 131 -0.19 23.82 -2.15
CA PRO A 131 0.79 24.36 -3.10
C PRO A 131 0.54 23.83 -4.52
N PRO A 132 1.01 24.54 -5.56
CA PRO A 132 0.92 24.03 -6.93
C PRO A 132 1.61 22.67 -7.05
N GLY A 133 0.87 21.67 -7.48
CA GLY A 133 1.35 20.30 -7.65
C GLY A 133 1.42 19.88 -9.11
N PRO A 134 1.84 18.63 -9.39
CA PRO A 134 1.78 18.07 -10.74
C PRO A 134 0.34 18.00 -11.25
N VAL A 135 0.19 18.08 -12.56
CA VAL A 135 -1.11 17.91 -13.22
C VAL A 135 -1.06 16.58 -13.98
N PRO A 136 -1.99 15.66 -13.77
CA PRO A 136 -3.16 15.72 -12.88
C PRO A 136 -2.78 15.66 -11.39
N ALA A 137 -3.59 16.26 -10.53
CA ALA A 137 -3.39 16.22 -9.09
C ALA A 137 -3.78 14.85 -8.54
N VAL A 138 -2.79 14.12 -8.02
CA VAL A 138 -2.97 12.81 -7.37
C VAL A 138 -2.60 12.92 -5.90
N ILE A 139 -3.49 12.48 -5.01
CA ILE A 139 -3.29 12.52 -3.56
C ILE A 139 -3.48 11.14 -2.96
N ASP A 140 -2.98 10.94 -1.75
CA ASP A 140 -3.19 9.71 -0.99
C ASP A 140 -4.63 9.61 -0.47
N HIS A 141 -5.12 8.40 -0.29
CA HIS A 141 -6.44 8.16 0.28
C HIS A 141 -6.57 8.82 1.66
N GLY A 142 -7.68 9.53 1.87
CA GLY A 142 -7.92 10.25 3.12
C GLY A 142 -7.17 11.58 3.26
N ALA A 143 -6.31 11.96 2.31
CA ALA A 143 -5.65 13.26 2.33
C ALA A 143 -6.62 14.40 2.02
N SER A 144 -6.34 15.59 2.57
CA SER A 144 -7.05 16.83 2.26
C SER A 144 -6.32 17.66 1.20
N ILE A 145 -7.05 18.53 0.51
CA ILE A 145 -6.47 19.51 -0.41
C ILE A 145 -6.80 20.92 0.06
N GLU A 146 -5.96 21.86 -0.34
CA GLU A 146 -6.21 23.29 -0.17
C GLU A 146 -6.41 23.94 -1.54
N LEU A 147 -7.52 24.67 -1.70
CA LEU A 147 -7.82 25.48 -2.89
C LEU A 147 -7.84 26.94 -2.52
N GLU A 148 -7.26 27.78 -3.38
CA GLU A 148 -7.26 29.23 -3.25
C GLU A 148 -8.16 29.85 -4.32
N VAL A 149 -9.13 30.66 -3.87
CA VAL A 149 -9.91 31.57 -4.73
C VAL A 149 -9.09 32.86 -4.81
N THR A 150 -8.60 33.23 -5.98
CA THR A 150 -7.56 34.28 -6.15
C THR A 150 -8.03 35.68 -5.80
N ALA A 151 -9.34 35.99 -5.94
CA ALA A 151 -9.94 37.32 -5.70
C ALA A 151 -11.35 37.15 -5.18
N SER A 152 -11.52 36.71 -3.94
CA SER A 152 -12.84 36.49 -3.34
C SER A 152 -13.61 37.82 -3.17
N GLN A 153 -14.91 37.82 -3.46
CA GLN A 153 -15.76 38.99 -3.26
C GLN A 153 -16.12 39.16 -1.78
N GLU A 154 -16.09 40.41 -1.27
CA GLU A 154 -16.57 40.70 0.09
C GLU A 154 -18.08 40.43 0.24
N GLY A 155 -18.49 39.99 1.43
CA GLY A 155 -19.87 39.65 1.74
C GLY A 155 -20.41 38.40 1.03
N VAL A 156 -19.51 37.60 0.43
CA VAL A 156 -19.79 36.30 -0.19
C VAL A 156 -19.24 35.19 0.64
N THR A 157 -20.02 34.12 0.80
CA THR A 157 -19.58 32.89 1.46
C THR A 157 -19.18 31.87 0.42
N TYR A 158 -18.00 31.30 0.57
CA TYR A 158 -17.41 30.28 -0.31
C TYR A 158 -17.29 28.95 0.38
N ARG A 159 -17.50 27.84 -0.36
CA ARG A 159 -17.39 26.48 0.16
C ARG A 159 -16.91 25.52 -0.94
N LEU A 160 -16.04 24.55 -0.58
CA LEU A 160 -15.68 23.47 -1.49
C LEU A 160 -16.82 22.46 -1.56
N VAL A 161 -17.13 22.05 -2.77
CA VAL A 161 -18.11 21.00 -3.08
C VAL A 161 -17.52 20.04 -4.10
N ALA A 162 -17.98 18.77 -4.06
CA ALA A 162 -17.52 17.75 -4.97
C ALA A 162 -18.67 17.09 -5.72
N ARG A 163 -18.36 16.63 -6.93
CA ARG A 163 -19.12 15.65 -7.70
C ARG A 163 -18.23 14.47 -8.05
N PRO A 164 -18.77 13.26 -8.23
CA PRO A 164 -18.03 12.14 -8.78
C PRO A 164 -17.36 12.54 -10.10
N ALA A 165 -16.11 12.14 -10.29
CA ALA A 165 -15.31 12.58 -11.46
C ALA A 165 -15.89 12.12 -12.82
N GLY A 166 -16.79 11.14 -12.83
CA GLY A 166 -17.51 10.65 -14.01
C GLY A 166 -18.70 11.51 -14.46
N ASP A 167 -19.14 12.46 -13.63
CA ASP A 167 -20.41 13.19 -13.81
C ASP A 167 -20.21 14.60 -14.43
N GLN A 168 -19.27 14.74 -15.37
CA GLN A 168 -18.96 16.02 -16.01
C GLN A 168 -20.11 16.63 -16.81
N ALA A 169 -21.05 15.82 -17.29
CA ALA A 169 -22.15 16.28 -18.14
C ALA A 169 -23.19 17.15 -17.40
N ALA A 170 -23.25 17.09 -16.06
CA ALA A 170 -24.18 17.87 -15.22
C ALA A 170 -23.52 19.11 -14.59
N ALA A 171 -22.33 19.50 -15.02
CA ALA A 171 -21.54 20.56 -14.37
C ALA A 171 -22.21 21.94 -14.40
N ASP A 172 -23.09 22.21 -15.36
CA ASP A 172 -23.72 23.50 -15.58
C ASP A 172 -25.20 23.55 -15.19
N ASP A 173 -25.77 22.47 -14.63
CA ASP A 173 -27.18 22.45 -14.19
C ASP A 173 -27.34 23.04 -12.78
N PRO A 174 -28.00 24.19 -12.63
CA PRO A 174 -28.26 24.78 -11.31
C PRO A 174 -29.04 23.88 -10.35
N GLY A 175 -29.86 22.96 -10.87
CA GLY A 175 -30.58 21.96 -10.06
C GLY A 175 -29.69 20.91 -9.41
N ALA A 176 -28.55 20.62 -10.02
CA ALA A 176 -27.56 19.66 -9.49
C ALA A 176 -26.69 20.23 -8.35
N ILE A 177 -26.66 21.58 -8.18
CA ILE A 177 -25.89 22.22 -7.09
C ILE A 177 -26.37 21.77 -5.70
N ALA A 178 -27.64 21.42 -5.56
CA ALA A 178 -28.22 20.98 -4.30
C ALA A 178 -27.77 19.58 -3.86
N SER A 179 -27.29 18.77 -4.79
CA SER A 179 -26.83 17.39 -4.54
C SER A 179 -25.32 17.26 -4.36
N ASP A 180 -24.55 18.35 -4.47
CA ASP A 180 -23.10 18.33 -4.32
C ASP A 180 -22.70 17.99 -2.88
N ILE A 181 -21.70 17.13 -2.74
CA ILE A 181 -21.12 16.77 -1.44
C ILE A 181 -20.31 17.96 -0.93
N VAL A 182 -20.59 18.40 0.30
CA VAL A 182 -19.84 19.47 0.96
C VAL A 182 -18.50 18.93 1.44
N LEU A 183 -17.40 19.57 1.02
CA LEU A 183 -16.04 19.17 1.34
C LEU A 183 -15.34 20.08 2.35
N SER A 184 -15.82 21.33 2.57
CA SER A 184 -15.16 22.26 3.48
C SER A 184 -16.16 22.99 4.36
N GLN A 185 -15.65 23.67 5.38
CA GLN A 185 -16.40 24.71 6.07
C GLN A 185 -16.58 25.95 5.18
N ASP A 186 -17.45 26.86 5.61
CA ASP A 186 -17.66 28.12 4.97
C ASP A 186 -16.48 29.08 5.17
N GLY A 187 -15.99 29.69 4.10
CA GLY A 187 -15.04 30.78 4.12
C GLY A 187 -15.68 32.09 3.69
N ALA A 188 -15.46 33.15 4.45
CA ALA A 188 -15.95 34.50 4.08
C ALA A 188 -14.99 35.16 3.10
N GLY A 189 -15.51 35.70 2.02
CA GLY A 189 -14.73 36.49 1.06
C GLY A 189 -14.19 37.78 1.67
N THR A 190 -12.96 38.13 1.34
CA THR A 190 -12.17 39.21 1.95
C THR A 190 -11.80 40.31 0.98
N GLY A 191 -12.24 40.25 -0.28
CA GLY A 191 -11.75 41.11 -1.37
C GLY A 191 -10.42 40.65 -1.98
N GLY A 192 -9.73 39.66 -1.35
CA GLY A 192 -8.44 39.11 -1.76
C GLY A 192 -8.48 37.60 -1.91
N ALA A 193 -7.29 36.98 -1.86
CA ALA A 193 -7.14 35.53 -1.90
C ALA A 193 -7.80 34.87 -0.69
N LEU A 194 -8.57 33.82 -0.92
CA LEU A 194 -9.24 33.03 0.11
C LEU A 194 -8.86 31.57 -0.04
N ARG A 195 -8.35 30.96 1.04
CA ARG A 195 -8.01 29.55 1.08
C ARG A 195 -9.09 28.72 1.76
N LEU A 196 -9.39 27.58 1.16
CA LEU A 196 -10.39 26.64 1.63
C LEU A 196 -9.76 25.24 1.67
N THR A 197 -9.82 24.58 2.82
CA THR A 197 -9.28 23.23 3.01
C THR A 197 -10.40 22.20 3.00
N SER A 198 -10.23 21.11 2.23
CA SER A 198 -11.21 20.03 2.19
C SER A 198 -11.12 19.12 3.41
N ILE A 199 -12.16 18.33 3.64
CA ILE A 199 -12.07 17.09 4.40
C ILE A 199 -11.18 16.08 3.64
N GLY A 200 -10.80 14.99 4.30
CA GLY A 200 -10.09 13.88 3.63
C GLY A 200 -10.91 13.29 2.49
N LEU A 201 -10.28 13.10 1.34
CA LEU A 201 -10.91 12.58 0.13
C LEU A 201 -10.66 11.07 0.00
N GLY A 202 -11.72 10.29 -0.20
CA GLY A 202 -11.65 8.84 -0.38
C GLY A 202 -11.79 8.36 -1.82
N ASP A 203 -12.21 9.25 -2.74
CA ASP A 203 -12.48 8.89 -4.14
C ASP A 203 -12.12 10.01 -5.10
N ASP A 204 -12.04 9.69 -6.39
CA ASP A 204 -11.80 10.65 -7.45
C ASP A 204 -12.97 11.65 -7.55
N VAL A 205 -12.68 12.93 -7.48
CA VAL A 205 -13.69 13.98 -7.46
C VAL A 205 -13.31 15.17 -8.33
N LEU A 206 -14.32 15.80 -8.92
CA LEU A 206 -14.21 17.15 -9.45
C LEU A 206 -14.58 18.13 -8.34
N VAL A 207 -13.59 18.82 -7.79
CA VAL A 207 -13.79 19.83 -6.75
C VAL A 207 -14.09 21.18 -7.39
N ARG A 208 -15.16 21.81 -6.96
CA ARG A 208 -15.58 23.17 -7.37
C ARG A 208 -15.82 24.03 -6.14
N VAL A 209 -15.88 25.33 -6.37
CA VAL A 209 -16.19 26.31 -5.33
C VAL A 209 -17.61 26.80 -5.52
N ARG A 210 -18.43 26.61 -4.49
CA ARG A 210 -19.79 27.21 -4.42
C ARG A 210 -19.70 28.53 -3.71
N ALA A 211 -20.20 29.58 -4.36
CA ALA A 211 -20.32 30.94 -3.81
C ALA A 211 -21.79 31.26 -3.50
N VAL A 212 -22.03 31.85 -2.34
CA VAL A 212 -23.35 32.23 -1.85
C VAL A 212 -23.33 33.68 -1.40
N LYS A 213 -24.23 34.51 -1.91
CA LYS A 213 -24.42 35.87 -1.48
C LYS A 213 -25.86 36.11 -1.01
N VAL A 214 -26.00 36.68 0.18
CA VAL A 214 -27.28 37.06 0.77
C VAL A 214 -27.41 38.58 0.64
N PHE A 215 -28.36 39.04 -0.17
CA PHE A 215 -28.56 40.48 -0.38
C PHE A 215 -29.32 41.17 0.76
N GLY A 216 -30.00 40.40 1.61
CA GLY A 216 -30.83 40.92 2.70
C GLY A 216 -32.20 41.44 2.26
N GLY A 217 -33.07 41.72 3.22
CA GLY A 217 -34.43 42.19 2.97
C GLY A 217 -35.27 41.16 2.19
N THR A 218 -35.98 41.63 1.16
CA THR A 218 -36.84 40.81 0.28
C THR A 218 -36.09 40.25 -0.94
N LYS A 219 -34.79 40.54 -1.07
CA LYS A 219 -34.00 40.09 -2.23
C LYS A 219 -33.58 38.61 -2.07
N PRO A 220 -33.65 37.82 -3.14
CA PRO A 220 -33.28 36.40 -3.07
C PRO A 220 -31.79 36.21 -2.84
N THR A 221 -31.43 35.14 -2.13
CA THR A 221 -30.04 34.67 -2.04
C THR A 221 -29.60 34.18 -3.42
N GLN A 222 -28.41 34.59 -3.86
CA GLN A 222 -27.79 34.06 -5.07
C GLN A 222 -26.79 32.96 -4.70
N THR A 223 -26.81 31.86 -5.44
CA THR A 223 -25.87 30.74 -5.32
C THR A 223 -25.37 30.35 -6.70
N ILE A 224 -24.06 30.24 -6.86
CA ILE A 224 -23.42 29.80 -8.11
C ILE A 224 -22.29 28.82 -7.82
N LEU A 225 -21.85 28.07 -8.84
CA LEU A 225 -20.57 27.42 -8.88
C LEU A 225 -19.61 28.24 -9.72
N LEU A 226 -18.38 28.42 -9.22
CA LEU A 226 -17.32 29.02 -10.04
C LEU A 226 -17.03 28.12 -11.24
N LYS A 227 -16.73 28.74 -12.40
CA LYS A 227 -16.38 28.01 -13.64
C LYS A 227 -15.10 27.21 -13.47
N ALA A 228 -14.12 27.77 -12.76
CA ALA A 228 -12.87 27.08 -12.42
C ALA A 228 -13.13 26.00 -11.36
N GLY A 229 -12.46 24.84 -11.53
CA GLY A 229 -12.48 23.73 -10.60
C GLY A 229 -11.23 22.88 -10.78
N ALA A 230 -11.04 21.87 -9.92
CA ALA A 230 -9.90 20.98 -9.94
C ALA A 230 -10.35 19.52 -9.94
N ALA A 231 -9.85 18.72 -10.90
CA ALA A 231 -9.98 17.28 -10.85
C ALA A 231 -8.91 16.72 -9.89
N ILE A 232 -9.36 16.03 -8.86
CA ILE A 232 -8.49 15.40 -7.87
C ILE A 232 -8.66 13.89 -7.99
N PHE A 233 -7.55 13.21 -8.14
CA PHE A 233 -7.48 11.76 -8.22
C PHE A 233 -6.91 11.21 -6.91
N VAL A 234 -7.55 10.19 -6.37
CA VAL A 234 -7.22 9.64 -5.07
C VAL A 234 -6.68 8.23 -5.24
N ARG A 235 -5.47 8.01 -4.75
CA ARG A 235 -4.82 6.69 -4.76
C ARG A 235 -5.64 5.63 -4.03
N PRO A 236 -5.42 4.34 -4.29
CA PRO A 236 -6.03 3.28 -3.48
C PRO A 236 -5.72 3.46 -2.00
N ASP A 237 -6.65 3.03 -1.14
CA ASP A 237 -6.43 2.98 0.31
C ASP A 237 -5.37 1.91 0.63
N SER A 238 -4.19 2.31 1.11
CA SER A 238 -3.12 1.41 1.50
C SER A 238 -3.31 0.81 2.89
N THR A 239 -4.22 1.36 3.70
CA THR A 239 -4.39 0.99 5.12
C THR A 239 -5.30 -0.23 5.33
N LEU A 240 -5.79 -0.85 4.25
CA LEU A 240 -6.71 -1.98 4.33
C LEU A 240 -6.07 -3.18 5.03
N GLY A 241 -6.85 -3.86 5.88
CA GLY A 241 -6.44 -5.08 6.55
C GLY A 241 -6.14 -6.22 5.57
N VAL A 242 -4.99 -6.88 5.76
CA VAL A 242 -4.55 -8.03 4.96
C VAL A 242 -4.32 -9.22 5.87
N THR A 243 -4.98 -10.36 5.61
CA THR A 243 -4.82 -11.57 6.42
C THR A 243 -4.75 -12.83 5.56
N ALA A 244 -3.86 -13.77 5.93
CA ALA A 244 -3.79 -15.09 5.31
C ALA A 244 -4.79 -16.05 5.96
N LYS A 245 -5.57 -16.78 5.16
CA LYS A 245 -6.53 -17.78 5.65
C LYS A 245 -6.51 -19.06 4.82
N PRO A 246 -5.97 -20.15 5.35
CA PRO A 246 -5.24 -20.28 6.60
C PRO A 246 -3.83 -19.67 6.52
N SER A 247 -3.28 -19.20 7.66
CA SER A 247 -1.89 -18.72 7.77
C SER A 247 -0.87 -19.85 7.87
N ILE A 248 -1.29 -21.06 8.20
CA ILE A 248 -0.47 -22.28 8.24
C ILE A 248 -1.11 -23.32 7.33
N VAL A 249 -0.32 -23.86 6.41
CA VAL A 249 -0.76 -24.88 5.45
C VAL A 249 0.16 -26.09 5.45
N ASP A 250 -0.34 -27.22 4.97
CA ASP A 250 0.48 -28.36 4.67
C ASP A 250 1.28 -28.13 3.38
N HIS A 251 2.42 -28.81 3.25
CA HIS A 251 3.26 -28.73 2.05
C HIS A 251 2.46 -29.07 0.79
N GLY A 252 2.46 -28.18 -0.20
CA GLY A 252 1.71 -28.31 -1.42
C GLY A 252 0.23 -27.93 -1.31
N ALA A 253 -0.24 -27.43 -0.17
CA ALA A 253 -1.60 -26.94 -0.01
C ALA A 253 -1.73 -25.47 -0.42
N LYS A 254 -2.96 -25.03 -0.65
CA LYS A 254 -3.32 -23.67 -1.03
C LYS A 254 -3.73 -22.84 0.19
N SER A 255 -3.63 -21.53 0.05
CA SER A 255 -4.17 -20.55 0.99
C SER A 255 -4.97 -19.48 0.25
N ALA A 256 -5.43 -18.46 0.96
CA ALA A 256 -6.02 -17.26 0.38
C ALA A 256 -5.63 -16.04 1.22
N ILE A 257 -5.47 -14.91 0.57
CA ILE A 257 -5.29 -13.62 1.24
C ILE A 257 -6.62 -12.89 1.23
N GLN A 258 -7.08 -12.50 2.41
CA GLN A 258 -8.26 -11.67 2.57
C GLN A 258 -7.85 -10.21 2.70
N VAL A 259 -8.45 -9.36 1.87
CA VAL A 259 -8.35 -7.90 1.95
C VAL A 259 -9.69 -7.39 2.46
N ASP A 260 -9.66 -6.65 3.57
CA ASP A 260 -10.88 -6.07 4.13
C ASP A 260 -11.32 -4.85 3.31
N LYS A 261 -12.62 -4.73 3.05
CA LYS A 261 -13.24 -3.55 2.41
C LYS A 261 -12.62 -3.17 1.06
N ALA A 262 -12.27 -4.17 0.23
CA ALA A 262 -11.70 -3.94 -1.10
C ALA A 262 -12.64 -3.06 -1.95
N ALA A 263 -12.19 -1.84 -2.31
CA ALA A 263 -13.00 -0.82 -2.95
C ALA A 263 -13.33 -1.18 -4.40
N LYS A 264 -14.56 -0.86 -4.83
CA LYS A 264 -14.97 -0.98 -6.22
C LYS A 264 -14.12 -0.09 -7.12
N GLY A 265 -13.76 -0.58 -8.30
CA GLY A 265 -12.89 0.14 -9.24
C GLY A 265 -11.39 0.04 -8.94
N VAL A 266 -11.02 -0.63 -7.86
CA VAL A 266 -9.63 -0.98 -7.53
C VAL A 266 -9.40 -2.45 -7.83
N THR A 267 -8.26 -2.78 -8.45
CA THR A 267 -7.82 -4.15 -8.73
C THR A 267 -6.71 -4.51 -7.76
N TYR A 268 -6.77 -5.70 -7.17
CA TYR A 268 -5.80 -6.20 -6.19
C TYR A 268 -5.02 -7.37 -6.77
N ALA A 269 -3.69 -7.33 -6.68
CA ALA A 269 -2.78 -8.38 -7.13
C ALA A 269 -1.89 -8.84 -5.99
N LEU A 270 -1.50 -10.13 -6.01
CA LEU A 270 -0.57 -10.70 -5.03
C LEU A 270 0.84 -10.75 -5.59
N HIS A 271 1.82 -10.39 -4.77
CA HIS A 271 3.23 -10.58 -5.01
C HIS A 271 3.81 -11.42 -3.88
N ALA A 272 4.46 -12.51 -4.20
CA ALA A 272 4.92 -13.47 -3.21
C ALA A 272 6.43 -13.74 -3.32
N LYS A 273 7.06 -13.97 -2.16
CA LYS A 273 8.46 -14.35 -2.03
C LYS A 273 8.59 -15.45 -0.98
N ALA A 274 9.41 -16.46 -1.25
CA ALA A 274 9.79 -17.42 -0.22
C ALA A 274 10.59 -16.71 0.90
N ILE A 275 10.25 -17.00 2.16
CA ILE A 275 10.92 -16.44 3.33
C ILE A 275 12.18 -17.26 3.58
N ALA A 276 13.34 -16.62 3.57
CA ALA A 276 14.60 -17.23 3.97
C ALA A 276 14.73 -17.29 5.51
N ASP A 277 15.49 -18.24 6.02
CA ASP A 277 15.70 -18.41 7.49
C ASP A 277 16.21 -17.12 8.16
N LEU A 278 17.02 -16.32 7.46
CA LEU A 278 17.56 -15.05 7.96
C LEU A 278 16.51 -13.91 8.03
N GLU A 279 15.37 -14.06 7.36
CA GLU A 279 14.27 -13.08 7.38
C GLU A 279 13.33 -13.30 8.57
N PHE A 280 13.52 -14.36 9.37
CA PHE A 280 12.81 -14.54 10.62
C PHE A 280 13.51 -13.79 11.75
N SER A 281 12.76 -12.93 12.45
CA SER A 281 13.23 -12.24 13.64
C SER A 281 12.71 -12.93 14.90
N ARG A 282 13.57 -13.04 15.92
CA ARG A 282 13.21 -13.52 17.28
C ARG A 282 13.33 -12.42 18.31
N LEU A 283 13.44 -11.15 17.87
CA LEU A 283 13.52 -10.01 18.78
C LEU A 283 12.16 -9.78 19.45
N ASP A 284 12.18 -9.57 20.76
CA ASP A 284 11.01 -9.20 21.56
C ASP A 284 11.35 -7.90 22.34
N PRO A 285 10.64 -6.79 22.14
CA PRO A 285 9.50 -6.61 21.22
C PRO A 285 9.93 -6.65 19.75
N PRO A 286 9.03 -7.06 18.84
CA PRO A 286 9.35 -7.10 17.43
C PRO A 286 9.64 -5.69 16.90
N ASP A 287 10.57 -5.62 15.94
CA ASP A 287 10.79 -4.39 15.17
C ASP A 287 9.45 -3.98 14.50
N PRO A 288 9.08 -2.69 14.43
CA PRO A 288 7.89 -2.23 13.74
C PRO A 288 7.81 -2.63 12.26
N ALA A 289 8.94 -2.98 11.65
CA ALA A 289 9.01 -3.52 10.28
C ALA A 289 8.80 -5.04 10.20
N THR A 290 8.35 -5.71 11.26
CA THR A 290 8.09 -7.15 11.28
C THR A 290 6.60 -7.48 11.25
N LEU A 291 6.26 -8.59 10.59
CA LEU A 291 4.95 -9.22 10.62
C LEU A 291 4.96 -10.38 11.62
N ALA A 292 4.09 -10.33 12.63
CA ALA A 292 3.88 -11.44 13.55
C ALA A 292 2.94 -12.50 12.94
N VAL A 293 3.34 -13.77 12.99
CA VAL A 293 2.50 -14.90 12.58
C VAL A 293 2.40 -15.90 13.72
N ASP A 294 1.18 -16.19 14.16
CA ASP A 294 0.93 -17.13 15.23
C ASP A 294 1.26 -18.56 14.79
N THR A 295 2.05 -19.27 15.61
CA THR A 295 2.32 -20.69 15.44
C THR A 295 1.95 -21.45 16.71
N PRO A 296 1.82 -22.79 16.68
CA PRO A 296 1.56 -23.59 17.87
C PRO A 296 2.61 -23.45 18.99
N ASP A 297 3.84 -23.10 18.63
CA ASP A 297 4.96 -22.93 19.56
C ASP A 297 5.16 -21.44 19.97
N GLY A 298 4.24 -20.54 19.61
CA GLY A 298 4.28 -19.10 19.86
C GLY A 298 4.43 -18.29 18.55
N PRO A 299 4.29 -16.96 18.62
CA PRO A 299 4.41 -16.10 17.44
C PRO A 299 5.84 -16.12 16.89
N VAL A 300 5.96 -16.11 15.57
CA VAL A 300 7.21 -15.85 14.84
C VAL A 300 7.09 -14.53 14.11
N HIS A 301 8.18 -13.78 14.03
CA HIS A 301 8.25 -12.49 13.38
C HIS A 301 9.01 -12.61 12.07
N VAL A 302 8.45 -12.04 11.00
CA VAL A 302 9.04 -12.04 9.66
C VAL A 302 9.35 -10.60 9.27
N LEU A 303 10.57 -10.35 8.78
CA LEU A 303 10.96 -9.02 8.30
C LEU A 303 10.16 -8.65 7.06
N VAL A 304 9.50 -7.48 7.12
CA VAL A 304 8.74 -6.92 5.99
C VAL A 304 9.64 -5.93 5.25
N PRO A 305 9.75 -5.99 3.92
CA PRO A 305 10.53 -5.01 3.18
C PRO A 305 9.93 -3.60 3.39
N PRO A 306 10.77 -2.54 3.44
CA PRO A 306 10.29 -1.17 3.59
C PRO A 306 9.34 -0.81 2.45
N ASP A 307 8.39 0.10 2.75
CA ASP A 307 7.46 0.59 1.76
C ASP A 307 8.13 1.64 0.88
N PRO A 308 8.19 1.46 -0.45
CA PRO A 308 8.67 2.49 -1.35
C PRO A 308 7.63 3.61 -1.48
N ALA A 309 8.08 4.84 -1.78
CA ALA A 309 7.20 6.01 -1.96
C ALA A 309 6.23 5.89 -3.16
N ALA A 310 6.46 4.93 -4.05
CA ALA A 310 5.58 4.53 -5.14
C ALA A 310 5.71 3.03 -5.34
N TRP A 311 4.65 2.36 -5.88
CA TRP A 311 4.72 0.93 -6.13
C TRP A 311 5.91 0.58 -7.04
N GLU A 312 6.85 -0.14 -6.47
CA GLU A 312 7.90 -0.87 -7.17
C GLU A 312 7.86 -2.31 -6.67
N GLU A 313 8.01 -3.28 -7.58
CA GLU A 313 8.08 -4.68 -7.19
C GLU A 313 9.34 -4.92 -6.36
N PRO A 314 9.22 -5.28 -5.05
CA PRO A 314 10.39 -5.46 -4.21
C PRO A 314 11.24 -6.63 -4.70
N PRO A 315 12.57 -6.58 -4.56
CA PRO A 315 13.45 -7.64 -5.01
C PRO A 315 13.06 -9.04 -4.51
N GLY A 316 12.98 -10.00 -5.42
CA GLY A 316 12.65 -11.39 -5.12
C GLY A 316 11.16 -11.70 -5.00
N PHE A 317 10.29 -10.71 -5.00
CA PHE A 317 8.85 -10.93 -5.11
C PHE A 317 8.46 -11.20 -6.56
N GLN A 318 7.45 -12.03 -6.76
CA GLN A 318 6.92 -12.37 -8.07
C GLN A 318 5.39 -12.30 -8.03
N PRO A 319 4.72 -11.88 -9.11
CA PRO A 319 3.27 -11.91 -9.21
C PRO A 319 2.75 -13.34 -9.03
N VAL A 320 1.65 -13.51 -8.28
CA VAL A 320 1.06 -14.81 -7.97
C VAL A 320 -0.45 -14.77 -8.14
N GLY A 321 -0.97 -15.69 -8.94
CA GLY A 321 -2.39 -15.77 -9.24
C GLY A 321 -2.89 -14.64 -10.14
N ASP A 322 -4.21 -14.53 -10.29
CA ASP A 322 -4.86 -13.50 -11.09
C ASP A 322 -5.21 -12.30 -10.20
N ALA A 323 -5.09 -11.11 -10.74
CA ALA A 323 -5.56 -9.90 -10.09
C ALA A 323 -7.09 -9.87 -10.08
N LEU A 324 -7.72 -9.50 -8.96
CA LEU A 324 -9.17 -9.46 -8.79
C LEU A 324 -9.64 -8.05 -8.49
N ALA A 325 -10.82 -7.70 -9.01
CA ALA A 325 -11.46 -6.41 -8.75
C ALA A 325 -12.18 -6.42 -7.39
N GLY A 326 -12.05 -5.32 -6.65
CA GLY A 326 -12.82 -5.08 -5.43
C GLY A 326 -14.30 -4.81 -5.72
N ALA A 327 -15.15 -5.03 -4.72
CA ALA A 327 -16.61 -4.92 -4.82
C ALA A 327 -17.25 -4.27 -3.58
N ASP A 328 -16.56 -3.31 -2.96
CA ASP A 328 -16.97 -2.61 -1.73
C ASP A 328 -17.21 -3.56 -0.54
N GLY A 329 -16.36 -4.58 -0.40
CA GLY A 329 -16.45 -5.59 0.64
C GLY A 329 -15.19 -6.42 0.79
N PRO A 330 -15.23 -7.47 1.63
CA PRO A 330 -14.09 -8.38 1.77
C PRO A 330 -13.77 -9.08 0.44
N LEU A 331 -12.50 -9.10 0.06
CA LEU A 331 -12.00 -9.77 -1.14
C LEU A 331 -11.08 -10.91 -0.74
N SER A 332 -11.27 -12.08 -1.35
CA SER A 332 -10.41 -13.25 -1.15
C SER A 332 -9.59 -13.53 -2.41
N LEU A 333 -8.28 -13.38 -2.31
CA LEU A 333 -7.31 -13.59 -3.37
C LEU A 333 -6.69 -15.00 -3.22
N PRO A 334 -6.85 -15.90 -4.16
CA PRO A 334 -6.34 -17.27 -4.04
C PRO A 334 -4.81 -17.30 -4.15
N VAL A 335 -4.17 -18.04 -3.23
CA VAL A 335 -2.74 -18.34 -3.25
C VAL A 335 -2.55 -19.76 -3.76
N PRO A 336 -1.68 -20.01 -4.77
CA PRO A 336 -1.44 -21.35 -5.29
C PRO A 336 -0.82 -22.28 -4.22
N ALA A 337 -0.60 -23.53 -4.58
CA ALA A 337 0.03 -24.51 -3.72
C ALA A 337 1.45 -24.06 -3.30
N LEU A 338 1.72 -24.02 -2.00
CA LEU A 338 2.97 -23.54 -1.42
C LEU A 338 3.84 -24.70 -0.94
N THR A 339 5.14 -24.61 -1.19
CA THR A 339 6.13 -25.60 -0.76
C THR A 339 7.15 -25.03 0.25
N ALA A 340 7.15 -23.70 0.43
CA ALA A 340 8.02 -22.98 1.37
C ALA A 340 7.22 -21.92 2.10
N ASP A 341 7.70 -21.50 3.27
CA ASP A 341 7.19 -20.34 3.98
C ASP A 341 7.24 -19.13 3.04
N THR A 342 6.15 -18.39 2.94
CA THR A 342 5.96 -17.40 1.87
C THR A 342 5.42 -16.10 2.43
N MET A 343 6.10 -15.00 2.16
CA MET A 343 5.60 -13.65 2.38
C MET A 343 4.80 -13.18 1.17
N ILE A 344 3.72 -12.48 1.42
CA ILE A 344 2.80 -11.98 0.39
C ILE A 344 2.52 -10.51 0.64
N LEU A 345 2.77 -9.70 -0.38
CA LEU A 345 2.40 -8.30 -0.48
C LEU A 345 1.19 -8.16 -1.40
N VAL A 346 0.36 -7.17 -1.14
CA VAL A 346 -0.81 -6.87 -1.96
C VAL A 346 -0.60 -5.53 -2.64
N GLU A 347 -0.65 -5.54 -3.97
CA GLU A 347 -0.72 -4.33 -4.79
C GLU A 347 -2.18 -3.97 -5.01
N ALA A 348 -2.56 -2.72 -4.74
CA ALA A 348 -3.84 -2.13 -5.09
C ALA A 348 -3.65 -1.16 -6.26
N ARG A 349 -4.34 -1.35 -7.36
CA ARG A 349 -4.24 -0.54 -8.59
C ARG A 349 -5.58 0.07 -8.95
N LYS A 350 -5.62 1.37 -9.15
CA LYS A 350 -6.80 2.12 -9.56
C LYS A 350 -6.58 2.81 -10.91
N GLN A 351 -7.59 2.75 -11.77
CA GLN A 351 -7.63 3.51 -13.02
C GLN A 351 -8.34 4.83 -12.79
N HIS A 352 -7.73 5.92 -13.24
CA HIS A 352 -8.24 7.27 -13.10
C HIS A 352 -8.59 7.88 -14.44
N GLY A 353 -9.61 8.75 -14.45
CA GLY A 353 -10.02 9.47 -15.64
C GLY A 353 -10.72 8.59 -16.68
N SER A 354 -10.87 9.12 -17.89
CA SER A 354 -11.50 8.44 -19.03
C SER A 354 -10.86 8.85 -20.35
N GLY A 355 -10.93 8.00 -21.37
CA GLY A 355 -10.43 8.27 -22.71
C GLY A 355 -8.92 8.52 -22.76
N ALA A 356 -8.47 9.51 -23.53
CA ALA A 356 -7.06 9.80 -23.75
C ALA A 356 -6.30 10.32 -22.52
N GLY A 357 -7.02 10.75 -21.49
CA GLY A 357 -6.45 11.22 -20.21
C GLY A 357 -6.42 10.15 -19.11
N GLN A 358 -6.70 8.89 -19.46
CA GLN A 358 -6.69 7.79 -18.50
C GLN A 358 -5.26 7.44 -18.06
N PHE A 359 -5.06 7.26 -16.75
CA PHE A 359 -3.82 6.79 -16.17
C PHE A 359 -4.11 5.88 -14.97
N ALA A 360 -3.11 5.18 -14.47
CA ALA A 360 -3.24 4.30 -13.30
C ALA A 360 -2.37 4.78 -12.17
N SER A 361 -2.83 4.61 -10.93
CA SER A 361 -1.99 4.62 -9.73
C SER A 361 -1.97 3.23 -9.10
N ALA A 362 -0.86 2.89 -8.47
CA ALA A 362 -0.68 1.65 -7.74
C ALA A 362 -0.04 1.94 -6.39
N GLU A 363 -0.54 1.27 -5.35
CA GLU A 363 -0.06 1.37 -3.99
C GLU A 363 0.14 -0.03 -3.42
N ARG A 364 1.14 -0.21 -2.57
CA ARG A 364 1.24 -1.39 -1.74
C ARG A 364 0.34 -1.20 -0.52
N LEU A 365 -0.40 -2.23 -0.14
CA LEU A 365 -1.06 -2.19 1.16
C LEU A 365 -0.01 -2.23 2.28
N ASP A 366 -0.20 -1.41 3.31
CA ASP A 366 0.73 -1.25 4.44
C ASP A 366 0.97 -2.57 5.17
N GLN A 367 -0.07 -3.43 5.18
CA GLN A 367 0.00 -4.74 5.80
C GLN A 367 0.44 -5.82 4.80
N ALA A 368 1.43 -6.60 5.22
CA ALA A 368 1.84 -7.83 4.54
C ALA A 368 1.15 -9.04 5.18
N ALA A 369 1.10 -10.16 4.46
CA ALA A 369 0.71 -11.45 5.02
C ALA A 369 1.84 -12.47 4.86
N ALA A 370 1.88 -13.47 5.74
CA ALA A 370 2.75 -14.62 5.58
C ALA A 370 1.94 -15.91 5.70
N VAL A 371 2.30 -16.88 4.86
CA VAL A 371 1.77 -18.25 4.93
C VAL A 371 2.92 -19.17 5.25
N LEU A 372 2.85 -19.82 6.42
CA LEU A 372 3.83 -20.79 6.88
C LEU A 372 3.46 -22.17 6.40
N VAL A 373 4.47 -22.94 5.98
CA VAL A 373 4.28 -24.24 5.35
C VAL A 373 4.91 -25.33 6.23
N ARG A 374 4.12 -26.34 6.60
CA ARG A 374 4.65 -27.53 7.30
C ARG A 374 5.73 -28.21 6.46
N PRO A 375 6.69 -28.90 7.08
CA PRO A 375 7.62 -29.74 6.34
C PRO A 375 6.89 -30.71 5.43
N ASN A 376 7.49 -31.02 4.27
CA ASN A 376 6.96 -32.04 3.38
C ASN A 376 6.84 -33.38 4.13
N PRO A 377 5.67 -33.99 4.25
CA PRO A 377 5.52 -35.29 4.92
C PRO A 377 6.10 -36.46 4.09
N LYS A 378 6.45 -36.20 2.83
CA LYS A 378 7.08 -37.16 1.92
C LYS A 378 8.32 -36.56 1.26
N PRO A 379 9.34 -36.13 2.06
CA PRO A 379 10.55 -35.57 1.50
C PRO A 379 11.37 -36.66 0.85
N PRO A 380 12.21 -36.36 -0.12
CA PRO A 380 13.24 -37.31 -0.60
C PRO A 380 14.36 -37.44 0.44
N LEU A 381 14.04 -38.01 1.59
CA LEU A 381 14.95 -38.18 2.71
C LEU A 381 15.76 -39.47 2.55
N LYS A 382 17.10 -39.37 2.53
CA LYS A 382 17.99 -40.51 2.56
C LYS A 382 18.78 -40.53 3.84
N LEU A 383 18.75 -41.65 4.53
CA LEU A 383 19.48 -41.89 5.76
C LEU A 383 20.48 -43.03 5.54
N ALA A 384 21.67 -42.92 6.14
CA ALA A 384 22.60 -44.04 6.27
C ALA A 384 22.66 -44.46 7.74
N ALA A 385 22.28 -45.70 8.00
CA ALA A 385 22.30 -46.33 9.31
C ALA A 385 23.57 -47.19 9.46
N SER A 386 24.44 -46.81 10.39
CA SER A 386 25.63 -47.60 10.71
C SER A 386 25.25 -48.76 11.64
N VAL A 387 25.56 -49.98 11.21
CA VAL A 387 25.25 -51.21 11.95
C VAL A 387 26.54 -51.85 12.36
N VAL A 388 26.78 -52.01 13.66
CA VAL A 388 27.96 -52.65 14.24
C VAL A 388 27.50 -53.75 15.21
N ASP A 389 28.02 -54.93 15.09
CA ASP A 389 27.69 -56.09 15.94
C ASP A 389 26.17 -56.34 16.09
N GLY A 390 25.44 -56.18 14.98
CA GLY A 390 23.98 -56.36 14.96
C GLY A 390 23.19 -55.26 15.65
N LYS A 391 23.81 -54.14 15.99
CA LYS A 391 23.17 -52.97 16.61
C LYS A 391 23.31 -51.73 15.76
N LEU A 392 22.31 -50.88 15.78
CA LEU A 392 22.39 -49.55 15.20
C LEU A 392 23.29 -48.68 16.11
N SER A 393 24.37 -48.13 15.56
CA SER A 393 25.36 -47.34 16.30
C SER A 393 25.38 -45.86 15.89
N ALA A 394 24.97 -45.54 14.67
CA ALA A 394 24.91 -44.16 14.22
C ALA A 394 23.91 -43.99 13.03
N VAL A 395 23.39 -42.79 12.85
CA VAL A 395 22.57 -42.42 11.69
C VAL A 395 23.13 -41.15 11.08
N ARG A 396 23.24 -41.14 9.76
CA ARG A 396 23.60 -39.94 8.96
C ARG A 396 22.50 -39.58 8.01
N VAL A 397 22.30 -38.27 7.76
CA VAL A 397 21.44 -37.79 6.68
C VAL A 397 22.29 -37.61 5.43
N LEU A 398 21.93 -38.31 4.36
CA LEU A 398 22.56 -38.19 3.04
C LEU A 398 21.91 -37.12 2.19
N SER A 399 20.59 -36.96 2.29
CA SER A 399 19.81 -35.90 1.64
C SER A 399 18.47 -35.70 2.34
N GLY A 400 17.90 -34.51 2.24
CA GLY A 400 16.60 -34.17 2.83
C GLY A 400 16.16 -32.78 2.46
N GLN A 401 15.10 -32.30 3.06
CA GLN A 401 14.55 -30.96 2.85
C GLN A 401 15.38 -29.93 3.63
N PRO A 402 15.91 -28.89 3.00
CA PRO A 402 16.65 -27.83 3.67
C PRO A 402 15.78 -27.04 4.68
N GLY A 403 16.39 -26.48 5.73
CA GLY A 403 15.71 -25.70 6.77
C GLY A 403 14.86 -26.55 7.72
N VAL A 404 15.11 -27.86 7.80
CA VAL A 404 14.31 -28.80 8.58
C VAL A 404 15.21 -29.61 9.54
N PHE A 405 14.78 -29.70 10.79
CA PHE A 405 15.28 -30.69 11.76
C PHE A 405 14.52 -32.00 11.57
N TYR A 406 15.25 -33.08 11.57
CA TYR A 406 14.73 -34.46 11.59
C TYR A 406 14.98 -35.08 12.95
N ALA A 407 13.95 -35.14 13.78
CA ALA A 407 13.97 -35.82 15.05
C ALA A 407 13.79 -37.32 14.84
N LEU A 408 14.70 -38.11 15.32
CA LEU A 408 14.72 -39.56 15.21
C LEU A 408 14.42 -40.21 16.56
N THR A 409 13.51 -41.18 16.57
CA THR A 409 13.18 -41.95 17.79
C THR A 409 13.10 -43.44 17.47
N ALA A 410 13.63 -44.29 18.34
CA ALA A 410 13.51 -45.77 18.27
C ALA A 410 13.25 -46.32 19.68
N GLY A 411 12.01 -46.16 20.20
CA GLY A 411 11.66 -46.44 21.58
C GLY A 411 12.19 -45.39 22.58
N GLN A 412 13.25 -44.71 22.23
CA GLN A 412 13.86 -43.57 22.93
C GLN A 412 14.24 -42.51 21.90
N THR A 413 14.43 -41.28 22.34
CA THR A 413 14.90 -40.19 21.45
C THR A 413 16.35 -40.45 21.09
N LEU A 414 16.64 -40.51 19.78
CA LEU A 414 18.00 -40.72 19.27
C LEU A 414 18.74 -39.40 19.07
N GLY A 415 18.04 -38.36 18.67
CA GLY A 415 18.57 -37.02 18.42
C GLY A 415 17.88 -36.31 17.26
N GLU A 416 18.35 -35.11 16.94
CA GLU A 416 17.90 -34.31 15.82
C GLU A 416 19.03 -34.05 14.83
N LEU A 417 18.72 -34.09 13.55
CA LEU A 417 19.61 -33.75 12.43
C LEU A 417 19.06 -32.57 11.67
N TYR A 418 19.86 -31.52 11.48
CA TYR A 418 19.46 -30.31 10.80
C TYR A 418 20.10 -30.16 9.43
N LEU A 419 19.30 -29.84 8.43
CA LEU A 419 19.78 -29.46 7.10
C LEU A 419 19.56 -27.94 6.90
N HIS A 420 20.68 -27.23 6.73
CA HIS A 420 20.61 -25.79 6.45
C HIS A 420 19.85 -25.50 5.15
N GLN A 421 19.04 -24.45 5.17
CA GLN A 421 18.46 -23.90 3.95
C GLN A 421 19.57 -23.17 3.18
N GLN A 422 19.68 -23.47 1.89
CA GLN A 422 20.58 -22.72 1.00
C GLN A 422 19.92 -21.38 0.69
N ASP A 423 20.72 -20.30 0.75
CA ASP A 423 20.30 -18.99 0.27
C ASP A 423 20.35 -18.97 -1.26
N PRO A 424 19.23 -18.86 -1.98
CA PRO A 424 19.21 -18.87 -3.43
C PRO A 424 19.95 -17.67 -4.05
N ASP A 425 20.02 -16.53 -3.33
CA ASP A 425 20.60 -15.28 -3.83
C ASP A 425 22.09 -15.15 -3.49
N ASN A 426 22.63 -16.03 -2.61
CA ASN A 426 24.01 -15.97 -2.18
C ASN A 426 24.74 -17.32 -2.27
N ALA A 427 25.12 -17.69 -3.49
CA ALA A 427 25.86 -18.92 -3.75
C ALA A 427 27.20 -19.02 -3.01
N SER A 428 27.76 -17.91 -2.51
CA SER A 428 28.99 -17.89 -1.73
C SER A 428 28.78 -18.34 -0.29
N LEU A 429 27.61 -18.07 0.31
CA LEU A 429 27.22 -18.57 1.62
C LEU A 429 26.85 -20.06 1.59
N ASN A 430 26.44 -20.57 0.43
CA ASN A 430 26.07 -21.97 0.24
C ASN A 430 27.28 -22.92 0.15
N LYS A 431 28.50 -22.40 0.01
CA LYS A 431 29.72 -23.19 -0.01
C LYS A 431 30.17 -23.48 1.42
N GLY A 432 29.79 -24.64 1.92
CA GLY A 432 30.30 -25.16 3.20
C GLY A 432 29.25 -25.34 4.29
N ILE A 433 27.97 -25.07 4.00
CA ILE A 433 26.90 -25.34 4.96
C ILE A 433 26.48 -26.80 4.83
N GLY A 434 27.06 -27.66 5.68
CA GLY A 434 26.65 -29.05 5.83
C GLY A 434 25.52 -29.21 6.84
N ALA A 435 24.94 -30.40 6.89
CA ALA A 435 24.00 -30.73 7.95
C ALA A 435 24.74 -30.79 9.30
N ILE A 436 24.14 -30.34 10.38
CA ILE A 436 24.67 -30.38 11.74
C ILE A 436 23.91 -31.46 12.52
N ALA A 437 24.62 -32.37 13.16
CA ALA A 437 24.03 -33.28 14.14
C ALA A 437 23.94 -32.57 15.49
N VAL A 438 22.75 -32.50 16.08
CA VAL A 438 22.54 -31.96 17.42
C VAL A 438 22.17 -33.12 18.34
N SER A 439 23.02 -33.43 19.32
CA SER A 439 22.65 -34.38 20.37
C SER A 439 21.69 -33.72 21.38
N VAL A 440 20.88 -34.54 22.05
CA VAL A 440 19.80 -34.09 22.95
C VAL A 440 20.30 -33.23 24.13
N ASP A 441 21.57 -33.23 24.43
CA ASP A 441 22.19 -32.54 25.57
C ASP A 441 22.86 -31.20 25.20
N LEU A 442 22.84 -30.77 23.95
CA LEU A 442 23.45 -29.50 23.55
C LEU A 442 22.39 -28.38 23.39
N VAL A 443 22.29 -27.53 24.42
CA VAL A 443 21.78 -26.16 24.31
C VAL A 443 22.59 -25.49 23.20
N VAL A 444 21.89 -25.03 22.16
CA VAL A 444 22.47 -24.26 21.05
C VAL A 444 23.24 -23.07 21.62
N ALA A 445 24.54 -23.23 21.80
CA ALA A 445 25.43 -22.09 21.93
C ALA A 445 25.51 -21.44 20.53
N GLU A 446 25.20 -20.15 20.42
CA GLU A 446 25.42 -19.36 19.21
C GLU A 446 26.86 -19.55 18.72
N GLY A 447 27.04 -20.46 17.78
CA GLY A 447 28.33 -20.72 17.15
C GLY A 447 28.43 -19.91 15.87
N SER A 448 29.44 -19.04 15.80
CA SER A 448 29.86 -18.37 14.58
C SER A 448 29.99 -19.37 13.42
N PRO A 449 29.59 -19.00 12.18
CA PRO A 449 29.72 -19.87 11.03
C PRO A 449 31.17 -20.28 10.84
N PRO A 450 31.47 -21.54 10.47
CA PRO A 450 32.84 -22.01 10.25
C PRO A 450 33.48 -21.19 9.12
N ALA A 451 34.74 -20.82 9.32
CA ALA A 451 35.53 -20.02 8.39
C ALA A 451 35.56 -20.63 6.97
N ALA A 452 35.35 -19.80 5.97
CA ALA A 452 35.10 -20.14 4.56
C ALA A 452 36.32 -20.65 3.75
N ASN A 453 37.23 -21.45 4.30
CA ASN A 453 38.48 -21.85 3.62
C ASN A 453 38.86 -23.33 3.71
N SER A 454 37.92 -24.29 3.74
CA SER A 454 38.26 -25.69 3.57
C SER A 454 37.88 -26.20 2.18
N ALA A 455 38.84 -26.65 1.41
CA ALA A 455 38.69 -27.22 0.07
C ALA A 455 37.99 -28.59 0.02
N SER A 456 37.52 -29.09 1.16
CA SER A 456 36.77 -30.36 1.28
C SER A 456 35.34 -30.03 1.75
N PRO A 457 34.29 -30.65 1.17
CA PRO A 457 32.95 -30.52 1.71
C PRO A 457 32.96 -30.98 3.18
N PRO A 458 32.27 -30.27 4.07
CA PRO A 458 32.20 -30.65 5.48
C PRO A 458 31.66 -32.09 5.58
N PRO A 459 32.17 -32.90 6.53
CA PRO A 459 31.66 -34.25 6.71
C PRO A 459 30.17 -34.21 6.99
N LEU A 460 29.40 -35.11 6.37
CA LEU A 460 27.98 -35.24 6.64
C LEU A 460 27.78 -35.49 8.14
N PRO A 461 26.79 -34.83 8.78
CA PRO A 461 26.59 -34.97 10.21
C PRO A 461 26.28 -36.42 10.57
N VAL A 462 26.93 -36.90 11.60
CA VAL A 462 26.73 -38.21 12.16
C VAL A 462 26.12 -38.05 13.53
N LEU A 463 25.00 -38.71 13.77
CA LEU A 463 24.40 -38.85 15.07
C LEU A 463 24.90 -40.20 15.64
N ASP A 464 25.85 -40.14 16.55
CA ASP A 464 26.31 -41.33 17.29
C ASP A 464 25.25 -41.69 18.33
N LEU A 465 24.90 -42.97 18.40
CA LEU A 465 23.81 -43.47 19.22
C LEU A 465 24.32 -44.44 20.28
N ASP A 466 23.63 -44.49 21.40
CA ASP A 466 23.70 -45.67 22.25
C ASP A 466 23.24 -46.90 21.44
N PRO A 467 24.01 -47.97 21.37
CA PRO A 467 23.75 -49.08 20.46
C PRO A 467 22.38 -49.71 20.65
N ILE A 468 21.55 -49.70 19.64
CA ILE A 468 20.18 -50.23 19.63
C ILE A 468 20.13 -51.56 18.92
N ALA A 469 19.56 -52.56 19.59
CA ALA A 469 19.42 -53.90 19.00
C ALA A 469 18.51 -53.85 17.76
N LEU A 470 18.93 -54.55 16.69
CA LEU A 470 18.16 -54.68 15.45
C LEU A 470 17.45 -56.04 15.36
N PRO A 471 16.29 -56.14 14.71
CA PRO A 471 15.61 -55.07 13.94
C PRO A 471 14.94 -54.00 14.82
N ALA A 472 14.92 -52.77 14.34
CA ALA A 472 14.29 -51.65 15.03
C ALA A 472 13.52 -50.75 14.02
N ASP A 473 12.44 -50.12 14.48
CA ASP A 473 11.75 -49.10 13.72
C ASP A 473 12.19 -47.72 14.18
N ILE A 474 12.69 -46.91 13.26
CA ILE A 474 13.00 -45.51 13.51
C ILE A 474 11.78 -44.66 13.10
N SER A 475 11.18 -43.99 14.05
CA SER A 475 10.17 -42.94 13.79
C SER A 475 10.86 -41.62 13.47
N ILE A 476 10.41 -40.91 12.46
CA ILE A 476 11.02 -39.70 11.95
C ILE A 476 9.97 -38.58 11.97
N GLN A 477 10.29 -37.49 12.66
CA GLN A 477 9.50 -36.28 12.68
C GLN A 477 10.31 -35.13 12.07
N ALA A 478 9.79 -34.48 11.07
CA ALA A 478 10.37 -33.26 10.49
C ALA A 478 9.83 -32.03 11.22
N ARG A 479 10.70 -31.05 11.54
CA ARG A 479 10.34 -29.79 12.17
C ARG A 479 11.07 -28.63 11.48
N ARG A 480 10.33 -27.60 11.03
CA ARG A 480 10.93 -26.36 10.53
C ARG A 480 11.77 -25.69 11.60
N ALA A 481 12.97 -25.26 11.26
CA ALA A 481 13.91 -24.68 12.22
C ALA A 481 13.37 -23.36 12.82
N MET A 482 12.82 -22.48 11.98
CA MET A 482 12.40 -21.14 12.41
C MET A 482 10.97 -21.10 12.96
N THR A 483 10.06 -21.85 12.39
CA THR A 483 8.63 -21.77 12.74
C THR A 483 8.18 -22.86 13.72
N GLY A 484 9.01 -23.87 13.98
CA GLY A 484 8.65 -24.99 14.85
C GLY A 484 7.61 -25.96 14.27
N LEU A 485 7.04 -25.67 13.08
CA LEU A 485 6.00 -26.50 12.46
C LEU A 485 6.48 -27.91 12.17
N LYS A 486 5.66 -28.92 12.49
CA LYS A 486 6.02 -30.33 12.48
C LYS A 486 5.23 -31.11 11.42
N SER A 487 5.86 -32.16 10.88
CA SER A 487 5.24 -33.20 10.08
C SER A 487 5.80 -34.56 10.49
N ASP A 488 4.93 -35.56 10.59
CA ASP A 488 5.35 -36.95 10.83
C ASP A 488 5.66 -37.64 9.50
N LEU A 489 6.86 -38.17 9.37
CA LEU A 489 7.31 -38.89 8.18
C LEU A 489 7.06 -40.41 8.31
N GLY A 490 6.55 -40.84 9.44
CA GLY A 490 6.28 -42.24 9.72
C GLY A 490 7.43 -42.99 10.29
N LYS A 491 7.35 -44.32 10.18
CA LYS A 491 8.36 -45.28 10.71
C LYS A 491 9.10 -45.93 9.57
N VAL A 492 10.41 -46.08 9.76
CA VAL A 492 11.27 -46.76 8.80
C VAL A 492 11.92 -47.95 9.47
N PRO A 493 11.73 -49.17 8.99
CA PRO A 493 12.36 -50.36 9.57
C PRO A 493 13.84 -50.42 9.21
N VAL A 494 14.69 -50.70 10.19
CA VAL A 494 16.10 -50.97 10.03
C VAL A 494 16.36 -52.43 10.41
N ALA A 495 16.69 -53.23 9.42
CA ALA A 495 17.02 -54.63 9.64
C ALA A 495 18.53 -54.82 9.98
N ALA A 496 18.87 -55.92 10.62
CA ALA A 496 20.27 -56.30 10.80
C ALA A 496 20.97 -56.50 9.45
N MET A 497 22.28 -56.30 9.44
CA MET A 497 23.14 -56.64 8.31
C MET A 497 23.41 -58.14 8.27
N PRO A 498 23.46 -58.75 7.08
CA PRO A 498 23.92 -60.15 6.97
C PRO A 498 25.42 -60.25 7.31
N THR A 499 25.82 -61.40 7.82
CA THR A 499 27.24 -61.70 8.07
C THR A 499 27.99 -61.77 6.74
N ALA A 500 29.11 -61.09 6.68
CA ALA A 500 29.98 -61.10 5.51
C ALA A 500 31.40 -61.51 5.90
N GLU A 501 32.03 -62.37 5.08
CA GLU A 501 33.39 -62.77 5.19
C GLU A 501 34.24 -62.04 4.16
N VAL A 502 35.43 -61.61 4.56
CA VAL A 502 36.38 -60.92 3.69
C VAL A 502 37.62 -61.71 3.47
N GLN A 503 37.98 -61.92 2.23
CA GLN A 503 39.20 -62.69 1.87
C GLN A 503 40.01 -61.93 0.80
N PRO A 504 41.32 -61.72 1.04
CA PRO A 504 42.02 -61.94 2.30
C PRO A 504 41.68 -60.91 3.37
N ALA A 505 41.75 -61.25 4.64
CA ALA A 505 41.51 -60.35 5.78
C ALA A 505 42.56 -59.22 5.89
N ALA A 506 43.74 -59.41 5.33
CA ALA A 506 44.81 -58.43 5.19
C ALA A 506 45.09 -58.19 3.69
N VAL A 507 44.92 -56.96 3.23
CA VAL A 507 45.03 -56.58 1.82
C VAL A 507 46.23 -55.69 1.59
N PRO A 508 47.19 -56.08 0.76
CA PRO A 508 48.31 -55.21 0.39
C PRO A 508 47.85 -53.99 -0.34
N ALA A 509 48.57 -52.87 -0.18
CA ALA A 509 48.22 -51.60 -0.88
C ALA A 509 48.11 -51.82 -2.40
N GLY A 510 47.06 -51.23 -3.01
CA GLY A 510 46.74 -51.34 -4.44
C GLY A 510 46.15 -52.71 -4.86
N LYS A 511 45.84 -53.61 -3.93
CA LYS A 511 45.12 -54.85 -4.19
C LYS A 511 43.67 -54.77 -3.74
N SER A 512 42.85 -55.74 -4.17
CA SER A 512 41.46 -55.89 -3.80
C SER A 512 41.21 -57.08 -2.88
N ALA A 513 40.06 -57.08 -2.20
CA ALA A 513 39.53 -58.23 -1.47
C ALA A 513 38.16 -58.63 -2.03
N THR A 514 37.78 -59.89 -1.75
CA THR A 514 36.41 -60.35 -2.04
C THR A 514 35.62 -60.42 -0.74
N VAL A 515 34.43 -59.83 -0.75
CA VAL A 515 33.51 -59.89 0.37
C VAL A 515 32.38 -60.86 0.00
N THR A 516 32.28 -61.96 0.79
CA THR A 516 31.28 -63.01 0.55
C THR A 516 30.18 -62.92 1.60
N ILE A 517 28.92 -62.74 1.15
CA ILE A 517 27.70 -62.79 1.96
C ILE A 517 27.10 -64.17 1.78
N ALA A 518 27.22 -65.04 2.79
CA ALA A 518 26.76 -66.43 2.70
C ALA A 518 25.24 -66.55 2.51
N GLN A 519 24.49 -65.68 3.18
CA GLN A 519 23.01 -65.66 3.15
C GLN A 519 22.50 -64.25 2.92
N PRO A 520 22.55 -63.74 1.68
CA PRO A 520 21.99 -62.45 1.37
C PRO A 520 20.48 -62.50 1.48
N VAL A 521 19.86 -61.41 1.96
CA VAL A 521 18.42 -61.31 2.06
C VAL A 521 17.82 -61.12 0.65
N SER A 522 16.89 -62.00 0.30
CA SER A 522 16.25 -61.96 -1.02
C SER A 522 15.52 -60.61 -1.26
N GLY A 523 15.85 -59.94 -2.36
CA GLY A 523 15.28 -58.67 -2.73
C GLY A 523 15.96 -57.43 -2.17
N GLU A 524 17.05 -57.61 -1.38
CA GLU A 524 17.95 -56.51 -0.99
C GLU A 524 19.03 -56.27 -2.05
N LEU A 525 19.52 -55.02 -2.09
CA LEU A 525 20.67 -54.64 -2.90
C LEU A 525 21.90 -54.52 -2.00
N TYR A 526 23.04 -55.03 -2.49
CA TYR A 526 24.32 -55.06 -1.78
C TYR A 526 25.42 -54.48 -2.64
N ALA A 527 26.32 -53.73 -2.04
CA ALA A 527 27.50 -53.17 -2.68
C ALA A 527 28.63 -53.00 -1.66
N ILE A 528 29.83 -52.76 -2.14
CA ILE A 528 30.95 -52.31 -1.32
C ILE A 528 31.04 -50.78 -1.43
N SER A 529 31.14 -50.11 -0.28
CA SER A 529 31.44 -48.69 -0.17
C SER A 529 32.86 -48.50 0.31
N VAL A 530 33.62 -47.64 -0.37
CA VAL A 530 34.94 -47.19 0.02
C VAL A 530 34.91 -45.68 0.20
N ASP A 531 35.25 -45.21 1.41
CA ASP A 531 35.17 -43.79 1.79
C ASP A 531 33.81 -43.14 1.45
N GLY A 532 32.72 -43.91 1.65
CA GLY A 532 31.33 -43.46 1.40
C GLY A 532 30.91 -43.49 -0.07
N ARG A 533 31.70 -44.03 -0.99
CA ARG A 533 31.37 -44.18 -2.42
C ARG A 533 31.25 -45.64 -2.79
N LEU A 534 30.18 -45.99 -3.53
CA LEU A 534 30.03 -47.35 -4.04
C LEU A 534 31.12 -47.66 -5.08
N VAL A 535 31.72 -48.82 -4.97
CA VAL A 535 32.78 -49.29 -5.88
C VAL A 535 32.22 -49.78 -7.21
N ALA A 536 31.02 -50.36 -7.17
CA ALA A 536 30.30 -50.88 -8.31
C ALA A 536 28.79 -50.73 -8.11
N ASP A 537 28.01 -50.98 -9.17
CA ASP A 537 26.55 -50.99 -9.09
C ASP A 537 26.05 -52.02 -8.08
N PRO A 538 25.01 -51.72 -7.29
CA PRO A 538 24.48 -52.65 -6.30
C PRO A 538 23.92 -53.93 -6.93
N VAL A 539 24.27 -55.05 -6.34
CA VAL A 539 23.87 -56.40 -6.77
C VAL A 539 22.69 -56.87 -5.90
N LYS A 540 21.66 -57.45 -6.53
CA LYS A 540 20.49 -57.96 -5.83
C LYS A 540 20.78 -59.29 -5.15
N GLY A 541 20.50 -59.37 -3.86
CA GLY A 541 20.55 -60.62 -3.09
C GLY A 541 19.52 -61.64 -3.53
N GLY A 542 19.89 -62.91 -3.51
CA GLY A 542 19.07 -64.05 -3.82
C GLY A 542 19.27 -65.19 -2.79
N ASN A 543 18.98 -66.42 -3.20
CA ASN A 543 19.14 -67.60 -2.32
C ASN A 543 20.57 -68.16 -2.34
N ALA A 544 21.45 -67.70 -3.21
CA ALA A 544 22.85 -68.08 -3.31
C ALA A 544 23.77 -67.11 -2.63
N ALA A 545 24.94 -67.55 -2.18
CA ALA A 545 25.97 -66.67 -1.65
C ALA A 545 26.37 -65.60 -2.67
N LEU A 546 26.55 -64.36 -2.21
CA LEU A 546 26.91 -63.21 -3.03
C LEU A 546 28.35 -62.80 -2.78
N SER A 547 29.14 -62.65 -3.84
CA SER A 547 30.52 -62.21 -3.77
C SER A 547 30.68 -60.83 -4.41
N LEU A 548 31.29 -59.89 -3.66
CA LEU A 548 31.51 -58.51 -4.07
C LEU A 548 33.02 -58.19 -4.02
N ASP A 549 33.52 -57.44 -5.00
CA ASP A 549 34.90 -56.97 -5.05
C ASP A 549 35.04 -55.58 -4.43
N THR A 550 36.07 -55.37 -3.62
CA THR A 550 36.32 -54.09 -2.95
C THR A 550 36.95 -53.04 -3.87
N GLY A 551 37.37 -53.44 -5.07
CA GLY A 551 38.27 -52.61 -5.85
C GLY A 551 39.65 -52.49 -5.19
N LYS A 552 40.54 -51.70 -5.77
CA LYS A 552 41.91 -51.46 -5.26
C LYS A 552 41.87 -50.62 -3.98
N LEU A 553 42.46 -51.10 -2.92
CA LEU A 553 42.49 -50.47 -1.61
C LEU A 553 43.86 -49.87 -1.30
N ASN A 554 43.89 -48.73 -0.63
CA ASN A 554 45.11 -48.11 -0.11
C ASN A 554 44.99 -47.90 1.41
N PRO A 555 46.12 -47.80 2.13
CA PRO A 555 46.10 -47.56 3.56
C PRO A 555 45.27 -46.33 3.95
N GLY A 556 44.47 -46.46 5.01
CA GLY A 556 43.59 -45.41 5.51
C GLY A 556 42.20 -45.36 4.88
N MET A 557 41.92 -46.15 3.84
CA MET A 557 40.58 -46.27 3.26
C MET A 557 39.60 -47.00 4.20
N ARG A 558 38.40 -46.46 4.35
CA ARG A 558 37.33 -47.10 5.10
C ARG A 558 36.47 -47.94 4.15
N VAL A 559 36.43 -49.24 4.38
CA VAL A 559 35.68 -50.20 3.57
C VAL A 559 34.45 -50.66 4.34
N GLU A 560 33.30 -50.57 3.72
CA GLU A 560 32.01 -50.88 4.34
C GLU A 560 31.18 -51.78 3.41
N LEU A 561 30.46 -52.73 3.99
CA LEU A 561 29.36 -53.39 3.29
C LEU A 561 28.15 -52.47 3.32
N TRP A 562 27.63 -52.14 2.15
CA TRP A 562 26.43 -51.38 1.94
C TRP A 562 25.25 -52.29 1.59
N ALA A 563 24.07 -52.01 2.16
CA ALA A 563 22.83 -52.70 1.83
C ALA A 563 21.62 -51.78 1.85
N ARG A 564 20.68 -52.00 0.93
CA ARG A 564 19.40 -51.30 0.86
C ARG A 564 18.30 -52.24 0.38
N SER A 565 17.08 -52.09 0.93
CA SER A 565 15.91 -52.79 0.41
C SER A 565 15.50 -52.22 -0.97
N ALA A 566 15.44 -53.07 -1.99
CA ALA A 566 14.98 -52.67 -3.32
C ALA A 566 13.48 -52.31 -3.34
N LYS A 567 12.69 -52.75 -2.37
CA LYS A 567 11.26 -52.42 -2.26
C LYS A 567 11.04 -50.96 -1.86
N THR A 568 12.05 -50.32 -1.26
CA THR A 568 11.97 -48.93 -0.78
C THR A 568 12.47 -47.90 -1.80
N ASP A 569 12.88 -48.32 -3.02
CA ASP A 569 13.41 -47.39 -4.03
C ASP A 569 12.42 -46.28 -4.43
N LYS A 570 11.12 -46.51 -4.24
CA LYS A 570 10.02 -45.54 -4.51
C LYS A 570 9.52 -44.85 -3.25
N ASP A 571 9.98 -45.27 -2.08
CA ASP A 571 9.57 -44.66 -0.82
C ASP A 571 10.26 -43.30 -0.67
N PRO A 572 9.56 -42.27 -0.18
CA PRO A 572 10.13 -40.96 0.03
C PRO A 572 11.27 -40.97 1.06
N VAL A 573 11.21 -41.88 2.01
CA VAL A 573 12.29 -42.08 3.01
C VAL A 573 13.02 -43.37 2.70
N GLN A 574 14.30 -43.24 2.39
CA GLN A 574 15.18 -44.39 2.10
C GLN A 574 16.21 -44.55 3.19
N VAL A 575 16.42 -45.80 3.66
CA VAL A 575 17.47 -46.12 4.61
C VAL A 575 18.48 -47.06 3.97
N GLU A 576 19.71 -46.58 3.86
CA GLU A 576 20.87 -47.35 3.49
C GLU A 576 21.55 -47.85 4.79
N ARG A 577 21.90 -49.12 4.85
CA ARG A 577 22.63 -49.70 6.00
C ARG A 577 24.08 -49.89 5.62
N VAL A 578 24.97 -49.52 6.49
CA VAL A 578 26.40 -49.71 6.29
C VAL A 578 27.02 -50.41 7.51
N THR A 579 27.90 -51.32 7.27
CA THR A 579 28.68 -51.97 8.34
C THR A 579 30.15 -51.96 7.96
N PRO A 580 31.04 -51.49 8.88
CA PRO A 580 32.46 -51.54 8.63
C PRO A 580 32.95 -52.99 8.44
N LEU A 581 33.77 -53.17 7.43
CA LEU A 581 34.48 -54.45 7.24
C LEU A 581 35.86 -54.33 7.89
N GLY A 582 36.16 -55.18 8.85
CA GLY A 582 37.41 -55.18 9.61
C GLY A 582 38.61 -55.63 8.76
N LEU A 583 38.95 -54.84 7.74
CA LEU A 583 40.03 -55.07 6.80
C LEU A 583 41.30 -54.39 7.26
N ALA A 584 42.43 -55.17 7.36
CA ALA A 584 43.77 -54.62 7.50
C ALA A 584 44.31 -54.30 6.09
N ILE A 585 44.56 -52.97 5.81
CA ILE A 585 45.17 -52.54 4.54
C ILE A 585 46.60 -52.11 4.85
N GLY A 586 47.54 -52.85 4.33
CA GLY A 586 48.98 -52.68 4.60
C GLY A 586 49.80 -52.19 3.44
#